data_6bf1684f23252f7a4bcce1bf9b87ce99
#
_entry.id   6bf1684f23252f7a4bcce1bf9b87ce99
#
_cell.length_a   1.000
_cell.length_b   1.000
_cell.length_c   1.000
_cell.angle_alpha   90.00
_cell.angle_beta   90.00
_cell.angle_gamma   90.00
#
_symmetry.space_group_name_H-M   'P 1'
#
loop_
_entity.id
_entity.type
_entity.pdbx_description
1 polymer ?
#
loop_
_entity_poly.entity_id
_entity_poly.type
_entity_poly.pdbx_seq_one_letter_code
_entity_poly.pdbx_strand_id
1 'polypeptide(L)'
;MIINYELNPPKILPKDYFSYSNLLDDIDNVKKKVNILHEYSNCIHFTDSVLGIPRLSSITMASIIKKYNDRIKISCSMRTRDRNLTSMYQIISDSILYNIESLLILLGDQPRNDLGTCNLLKPSRVVNLLNSQEFKNSIKLNLSIPNKIRNINTIQRKIDARPYAFVTQSIESLKDLENIMDLIRPFNIKVIACIMLPSQKNKRSAELIGLNWQEYEKEPIEFIRNCGITADEVLLTSPNHFALATEILKELR
;
A
#
# COMPACT_ATOMS: atom_id res chain seq x y z
N MET A 1 9.14 -2.18 -16.70
CA MET A 1 8.87 -1.64 -15.34
C MET A 1 7.55 -2.19 -14.83
N ILE A 2 7.48 -2.65 -13.57
CA ILE A 2 6.23 -3.10 -12.93
C ILE A 2 5.66 -1.92 -12.15
N ILE A 3 4.46 -1.47 -12.53
CA ILE A 3 3.78 -0.34 -11.91
C ILE A 3 2.50 -0.82 -11.26
N ASN A 4 2.39 -0.61 -9.96
CA ASN A 4 1.19 -0.83 -9.17
C ASN A 4 0.56 0.52 -8.81
N TYR A 5 -0.74 0.55 -8.59
CA TYR A 5 -1.43 1.79 -8.21
C TYR A 5 -2.23 1.63 -6.93
N GLU A 6 -2.07 2.61 -6.04
CA GLU A 6 -2.74 2.62 -4.73
C GLU A 6 -4.09 3.34 -4.79
N LEU A 7 -5.12 2.67 -4.28
CA LEU A 7 -6.46 3.22 -4.09
C LEU A 7 -6.92 3.07 -2.64
N ASN A 8 -7.60 4.08 -2.17
CA ASN A 8 -8.29 4.02 -0.89
C ASN A 8 -9.69 3.42 -1.04
N PRO A 9 -10.07 2.41 -0.24
CA PRO A 9 -11.46 2.01 -0.11
C PRO A 9 -12.37 3.15 0.39
N PRO A 10 -13.69 3.09 0.17
CA PRO A 10 -14.65 4.07 0.65
C PRO A 10 -14.56 4.33 2.16
N LYS A 11 -14.81 5.57 2.57
CA LYS A 11 -14.97 5.91 3.99
C LYS A 11 -16.30 5.37 4.49
N ILE A 12 -16.32 4.81 5.72
CA ILE A 12 -17.56 4.31 6.35
C ILE A 12 -18.38 5.49 6.91
N LEU A 13 -17.70 6.49 7.48
CA LEU A 13 -18.30 7.65 8.10
C LEU A 13 -17.79 8.94 7.44
N PRO A 14 -18.22 9.27 6.19
CA PRO A 14 -17.69 10.42 5.48
C PRO A 14 -18.08 11.77 6.11
N LYS A 15 -19.23 11.83 6.82
CA LYS A 15 -19.77 13.01 7.51
C LYS A 15 -20.18 12.67 8.94
N ASP A 16 -19.38 11.85 9.63
CA ASP A 16 -19.60 11.37 11.00
C ASP A 16 -20.89 10.54 11.21
N TYR A 17 -21.57 10.14 10.12
CA TYR A 17 -22.69 9.20 10.16
C TYR A 17 -22.60 8.18 9.04
N PHE A 18 -23.18 7.00 9.26
CA PHE A 18 -23.24 5.93 8.28
C PHE A 18 -24.43 6.13 7.31
N SER A 19 -24.17 5.98 6.01
CA SER A 19 -25.19 5.94 4.97
C SER A 19 -24.92 4.79 4.01
N TYR A 20 -25.84 3.84 3.95
CA TYR A 20 -25.72 2.67 3.09
C TYR A 20 -25.72 3.03 1.59
N SER A 21 -26.61 3.95 1.18
CA SER A 21 -26.67 4.40 -0.22
C SER A 21 -25.37 5.08 -0.65
N ASN A 22 -24.84 5.99 0.17
CA ASN A 22 -23.57 6.65 -0.12
C ASN A 22 -22.41 5.65 -0.21
N LEU A 23 -22.42 4.62 0.64
CA LEU A 23 -21.37 3.58 0.60
C LEU A 23 -21.44 2.79 -0.71
N LEU A 24 -22.63 2.46 -1.21
CA LEU A 24 -22.79 1.78 -2.51
C LEU A 24 -22.33 2.65 -3.67
N ASP A 25 -22.68 3.94 -3.68
CA ASP A 25 -22.24 4.90 -4.69
C ASP A 25 -20.71 5.03 -4.70
N ASP A 26 -20.09 5.10 -3.51
CA ASP A 26 -18.65 5.17 -3.37
C ASP A 26 -17.95 3.88 -3.83
N ILE A 27 -18.54 2.69 -3.56
CA ILE A 27 -18.04 1.41 -4.08
C ILE A 27 -18.08 1.42 -5.62
N ASP A 28 -19.17 1.87 -6.23
CA ASP A 28 -19.29 1.94 -7.69
C ASP A 28 -18.30 2.94 -8.30
N ASN A 29 -18.03 4.04 -7.62
CA ASN A 29 -16.98 4.98 -8.02
C ASN A 29 -15.58 4.33 -7.98
N VAL A 30 -15.28 3.51 -6.96
CA VAL A 30 -14.02 2.75 -6.90
C VAL A 30 -13.94 1.73 -8.02
N LYS A 31 -15.03 0.99 -8.33
CA LYS A 31 -15.07 0.05 -9.47
C LYS A 31 -14.75 0.76 -10.79
N LYS A 32 -15.35 1.93 -11.05
CA LYS A 32 -15.07 2.73 -12.27
C LYS A 32 -13.58 3.10 -12.35
N LYS A 33 -12.98 3.55 -11.24
CA LYS A 33 -11.55 3.87 -11.19
C LYS A 33 -10.68 2.63 -11.45
N VAL A 34 -11.00 1.50 -10.84
CA VAL A 34 -10.27 0.25 -11.04
C VAL A 34 -10.31 -0.19 -12.51
N ASN A 35 -11.47 -0.08 -13.18
CA ASN A 35 -11.62 -0.42 -14.59
C ASN A 35 -10.73 0.45 -15.51
N ILE A 36 -10.48 1.69 -15.14
CA ILE A 36 -9.55 2.55 -15.89
C ILE A 36 -8.10 2.17 -15.58
N LEU A 37 -7.78 2.02 -14.31
CA LEU A 37 -6.40 1.83 -13.85
C LEU A 37 -5.81 0.48 -14.24
N HIS A 38 -6.60 -0.61 -14.27
CA HIS A 38 -6.10 -1.95 -14.57
C HIS A 38 -5.58 -2.07 -16.00
N GLU A 39 -5.96 -1.15 -16.90
CA GLU A 39 -5.42 -1.10 -18.26
C GLU A 39 -3.97 -0.59 -18.27
N TYR A 40 -3.56 0.21 -17.28
CA TYR A 40 -2.28 0.90 -17.24
C TYR A 40 -1.38 0.49 -16.07
N SER A 41 -1.88 -0.29 -15.11
CA SER A 41 -1.14 -0.78 -13.95
C SER A 41 -1.12 -2.31 -13.88
N ASN A 42 -0.07 -2.86 -13.28
CA ASN A 42 0.09 -4.30 -13.13
C ASN A 42 -0.76 -4.87 -11.97
N CYS A 43 -0.99 -4.06 -10.93
CA CYS A 43 -1.76 -4.45 -9.76
C CYS A 43 -2.42 -3.21 -9.13
N ILE A 44 -3.61 -3.38 -8.57
CA ILE A 44 -4.28 -2.35 -7.76
C ILE A 44 -4.06 -2.68 -6.28
N HIS A 45 -3.51 -1.74 -5.53
CA HIS A 45 -3.28 -1.87 -4.10
C HIS A 45 -4.38 -1.15 -3.31
N PHE A 46 -5.15 -1.88 -2.49
CA PHE A 46 -6.11 -1.28 -1.57
C PHE A 46 -5.50 -1.04 -0.19
N THR A 47 -5.56 0.20 0.28
CA THR A 47 -5.09 0.60 1.61
C THR A 47 -6.04 0.15 2.72
N ASP A 48 -5.58 0.19 3.97
CA ASP A 48 -6.37 -0.08 5.17
C ASP A 48 -6.39 1.13 6.11
N SER A 49 -7.49 1.87 6.14
CA SER A 49 -7.78 2.96 7.09
C SER A 49 -6.65 3.98 7.26
N VAL A 50 -6.14 4.49 6.13
CA VAL A 50 -5.08 5.52 6.08
C VAL A 50 -5.46 6.74 6.91
N LEU A 51 -4.49 7.33 7.63
CA LEU A 51 -4.64 8.45 8.55
C LEU A 51 -5.64 8.18 9.69
N GLY A 52 -5.82 6.92 10.06
CA GLY A 52 -6.76 6.52 11.12
C GLY A 52 -8.24 6.75 10.77
N ILE A 53 -8.57 7.00 9.51
CA ILE A 53 -9.95 7.21 9.05
C ILE A 53 -10.59 5.85 8.76
N PRO A 54 -11.72 5.49 9.41
CA PRO A 54 -12.41 4.24 9.15
C PRO A 54 -12.86 4.11 7.68
N ARG A 55 -12.48 3.00 7.04
CA ARG A 55 -12.82 2.67 5.66
C ARG A 55 -13.39 1.27 5.54
N LEU A 56 -14.08 1.01 4.45
CA LEU A 56 -14.44 -0.36 4.08
C LEU A 56 -13.16 -1.21 4.07
N SER A 57 -13.23 -2.43 4.59
CA SER A 57 -12.08 -3.34 4.61
C SER A 57 -11.46 -3.47 3.21
N SER A 58 -10.13 -3.41 3.14
CA SER A 58 -9.38 -3.60 1.89
C SER A 58 -9.72 -4.95 1.23
N ILE A 59 -9.89 -6.00 2.04
CA ILE A 59 -10.24 -7.35 1.57
C ILE A 59 -11.67 -7.39 1.02
N THR A 60 -12.62 -6.74 1.72
CA THR A 60 -14.00 -6.65 1.22
C THR A 60 -14.06 -5.89 -0.11
N MET A 61 -13.34 -4.77 -0.23
CA MET A 61 -13.27 -4.05 -1.51
C MET A 61 -12.64 -4.91 -2.60
N ALA A 62 -11.56 -5.61 -2.29
CA ALA A 62 -10.90 -6.54 -3.21
C ALA A 62 -11.83 -7.67 -3.66
N SER A 63 -12.59 -8.30 -2.74
CA SER A 63 -13.55 -9.35 -3.06
C SER A 63 -14.66 -8.87 -4.00
N ILE A 64 -15.15 -7.64 -3.79
CA ILE A 64 -16.13 -7.00 -4.68
C ILE A 64 -15.56 -6.82 -6.09
N ILE A 65 -14.31 -6.35 -6.21
CA ILE A 65 -13.64 -6.19 -7.51
C ILE A 65 -13.40 -7.56 -8.17
N LYS A 66 -12.88 -8.54 -7.43
CA LYS A 66 -12.61 -9.89 -7.93
C LYS A 66 -13.89 -10.58 -8.43
N LYS A 67 -15.02 -10.40 -7.74
CA LYS A 67 -16.32 -10.89 -8.19
C LYS A 67 -16.78 -10.22 -9.49
N TYR A 68 -16.43 -8.97 -9.71
CA TYR A 68 -16.74 -8.22 -10.92
C TYR A 68 -15.79 -8.57 -12.08
N ASN A 69 -14.49 -8.69 -11.81
CA ASN A 69 -13.46 -9.07 -12.77
C ASN A 69 -12.29 -9.76 -12.04
N ASP A 70 -12.22 -11.07 -12.16
CA ASP A 70 -11.24 -11.93 -11.47
C ASP A 70 -9.80 -11.79 -12.02
N ARG A 71 -9.66 -11.26 -13.25
CA ARG A 71 -8.36 -11.07 -13.90
C ARG A 71 -7.58 -9.90 -13.32
N ILE A 72 -8.24 -8.94 -12.66
CA ILE A 72 -7.57 -7.81 -12.04
C ILE A 72 -6.71 -8.30 -10.88
N LYS A 73 -5.39 -8.06 -10.94
CA LYS A 73 -4.49 -8.33 -9.83
C LYS A 73 -4.70 -7.30 -8.73
N ILE A 74 -4.86 -7.79 -7.51
CA ILE A 74 -5.12 -6.95 -6.35
C ILE A 74 -4.17 -7.32 -5.24
N SER A 75 -3.59 -6.32 -4.59
CA SER A 75 -2.90 -6.41 -3.31
C SER A 75 -3.61 -5.55 -2.27
N CYS A 76 -3.43 -5.86 -0.99
CA CYS A 76 -4.11 -5.15 0.08
C CYS A 76 -3.17 -4.81 1.23
N SER A 77 -3.46 -3.73 1.95
CA SER A 77 -2.87 -3.48 3.26
C SER A 77 -3.67 -4.16 4.36
N MET A 78 -2.98 -4.63 5.41
CA MET A 78 -3.56 -5.12 6.65
C MET A 78 -2.87 -4.45 7.84
N ARG A 79 -3.62 -3.68 8.62
CA ARG A 79 -3.14 -3.06 9.85
C ARG A 79 -3.06 -4.08 10.99
N THR A 80 -2.08 -3.92 11.87
CA THR A 80 -1.95 -4.77 13.07
C THR A 80 -2.39 -4.08 14.36
N ARG A 81 -2.50 -2.75 14.36
CA ARG A 81 -2.75 -1.92 15.54
C ARG A 81 -4.02 -2.29 16.30
N ASP A 82 -5.09 -2.50 15.60
CA ASP A 82 -6.45 -2.69 16.12
C ASP A 82 -6.98 -4.10 15.89
N ARG A 83 -6.06 -5.08 15.77
CA ARG A 83 -6.39 -6.48 15.52
C ARG A 83 -5.67 -7.42 16.47
N ASN A 84 -6.30 -8.55 16.74
CA ASN A 84 -5.69 -9.70 17.40
C ASN A 84 -5.30 -10.77 16.37
N LEU A 85 -4.58 -11.81 16.81
CA LEU A 85 -4.13 -12.89 15.92
C LEU A 85 -5.28 -13.63 15.25
N THR A 86 -6.41 -13.87 15.94
CA THR A 86 -7.57 -14.56 15.37
C THR A 86 -8.13 -13.79 14.17
N SER A 87 -8.34 -12.48 14.33
CA SER A 87 -8.83 -11.65 13.21
C SER A 87 -7.82 -11.56 12.05
N MET A 88 -6.52 -11.63 12.35
CA MET A 88 -5.49 -11.68 11.30
C MET A 88 -5.53 -12.97 10.51
N TYR A 89 -5.67 -14.12 11.18
CA TYR A 89 -5.83 -15.41 10.48
C TYR A 89 -7.07 -15.43 9.59
N GLN A 90 -8.19 -14.86 10.04
CA GLN A 90 -9.39 -14.73 9.22
C GLN A 90 -9.12 -13.89 7.96
N ILE A 91 -8.54 -12.70 8.13
CA ILE A 91 -8.23 -11.79 7.00
C ILE A 91 -7.30 -12.46 5.99
N ILE A 92 -6.27 -13.18 6.47
CA ILE A 92 -5.31 -13.85 5.58
C ILE A 92 -5.98 -15.00 4.83
N SER A 93 -6.82 -15.80 5.52
CA SER A 93 -7.58 -16.88 4.90
C SER A 93 -8.53 -16.33 3.84
N ASP A 94 -9.25 -15.25 4.13
CA ASP A 94 -10.11 -14.55 3.17
C ASP A 94 -9.31 -14.04 1.97
N SER A 95 -8.11 -13.48 2.22
CA SER A 95 -7.23 -12.98 1.16
C SER A 95 -6.79 -14.09 0.20
N ILE A 96 -6.48 -15.27 0.72
CA ILE A 96 -6.11 -16.44 -0.08
C ILE A 96 -7.33 -16.92 -0.89
N LEU A 97 -8.51 -17.03 -0.26
CA LEU A 97 -9.75 -17.46 -0.92
C LEU A 97 -10.16 -16.52 -2.05
N TYR A 98 -9.94 -15.22 -1.91
CA TYR A 98 -10.22 -14.23 -2.95
C TYR A 98 -9.07 -14.04 -3.95
N ASN A 99 -8.04 -14.89 -3.91
CA ASN A 99 -6.88 -14.82 -4.81
C ASN A 99 -6.24 -13.42 -4.84
N ILE A 100 -5.96 -12.88 -3.65
CA ILE A 100 -5.24 -11.61 -3.48
C ILE A 100 -3.74 -11.90 -3.63
N GLU A 101 -3.05 -11.10 -4.45
CA GLU A 101 -1.62 -11.31 -4.81
C GLU A 101 -0.68 -11.18 -3.61
N SER A 102 -0.93 -10.18 -2.76
CA SER A 102 -0.08 -9.91 -1.60
C SER A 102 -0.77 -9.08 -0.53
N LEU A 103 -0.26 -9.20 0.70
CA LEU A 103 -0.65 -8.37 1.83
C LEU A 103 0.53 -7.53 2.31
N LEU A 104 0.35 -6.21 2.35
CA LEU A 104 1.25 -5.30 3.06
C LEU A 104 0.83 -5.23 4.53
N ILE A 105 1.64 -5.86 5.40
CA ILE A 105 1.39 -5.88 6.84
C ILE A 105 2.10 -4.69 7.48
N LEU A 106 1.34 -3.79 8.07
CA LEU A 106 1.81 -2.54 8.65
C LEU A 106 1.16 -2.27 10.00
N LEU A 107 1.78 -1.41 10.82
CA LEU A 107 1.20 -1.06 12.12
C LEU A 107 -0.12 -0.31 11.94
N GLY A 108 -0.17 0.62 11.00
CA GLY A 108 -1.27 1.54 10.75
C GLY A 108 -1.22 2.78 11.63
N ASP A 109 -1.91 3.82 11.17
CA ASP A 109 -2.04 5.08 11.89
C ASP A 109 -2.97 4.94 13.10
N GLN A 110 -2.80 5.82 14.10
CA GLN A 110 -3.68 5.84 15.26
C GLN A 110 -5.09 6.26 14.84
N PRO A 111 -6.14 5.55 15.30
CA PRO A 111 -7.51 5.98 15.07
C PRO A 111 -7.76 7.39 15.64
N ARG A 112 -8.54 8.20 14.94
CA ARG A 112 -8.83 9.58 15.38
C ARG A 112 -9.61 9.63 16.70
N ASN A 113 -10.44 8.62 16.95
CA ASN A 113 -11.28 8.49 18.13
C ASN A 113 -10.88 7.23 18.92
N ASP A 114 -9.63 7.16 19.34
CA ASP A 114 -9.13 6.01 20.10
C ASP A 114 -9.70 6.07 21.53
N LEU A 115 -10.64 5.19 21.82
CA LEU A 115 -11.27 5.05 23.14
C LEU A 115 -10.59 3.97 24.01
N GLY A 116 -9.47 3.43 23.61
CA GLY A 116 -8.82 2.36 24.36
C GLY A 116 -7.38 2.06 23.98
N THR A 117 -6.68 1.31 24.82
CA THR A 117 -5.33 0.79 24.57
C THR A 117 -5.40 -0.42 23.64
N CYS A 118 -4.83 -0.32 22.45
CA CYS A 118 -4.70 -1.45 21.54
C CYS A 118 -3.44 -2.25 21.87
N ASN A 119 -3.53 -3.58 21.91
CA ASN A 119 -2.38 -4.45 21.90
C ASN A 119 -1.65 -4.30 20.56
N LEU A 120 -0.46 -3.68 20.59
CA LEU A 120 0.31 -3.42 19.39
C LEU A 120 1.08 -4.67 18.95
N LEU A 121 0.51 -5.45 18.04
CA LEU A 121 1.24 -6.51 17.37
C LEU A 121 2.21 -5.89 16.35
N LYS A 122 3.51 -6.14 16.54
CA LYS A 122 4.54 -5.64 15.62
C LYS A 122 4.42 -6.35 14.26
N PRO A 123 4.33 -5.62 13.13
CA PRO A 123 4.18 -6.21 11.80
C PRO A 123 5.22 -7.29 11.47
N SER A 124 6.50 -7.03 11.79
CA SER A 124 7.57 -8.02 11.56
C SER A 124 7.37 -9.31 12.35
N ARG A 125 6.82 -9.23 13.57
CA ARG A 125 6.52 -10.41 14.39
C ARG A 125 5.37 -11.22 13.80
N VAL A 126 4.38 -10.53 13.24
CA VAL A 126 3.24 -11.16 12.54
C VAL A 126 3.73 -11.87 11.28
N VAL A 127 4.50 -11.20 10.42
CA VAL A 127 5.04 -11.81 9.19
C VAL A 127 5.94 -13.02 9.52
N ASN A 128 6.81 -12.92 10.53
CA ASN A 128 7.64 -14.03 10.96
C ASN A 128 6.80 -15.24 11.40
N LEU A 129 5.76 -15.02 12.21
CA LEU A 129 4.84 -16.08 12.64
C LEU A 129 4.13 -16.72 11.45
N LEU A 130 3.56 -15.93 10.55
CA LEU A 130 2.85 -16.42 9.36
C LEU A 130 3.78 -17.20 8.41
N ASN A 131 5.02 -16.74 8.24
CA ASN A 131 6.02 -17.44 7.45
C ASN A 131 6.43 -18.78 8.07
N SER A 132 6.51 -18.86 9.41
CA SER A 132 6.79 -20.13 10.13
C SER A 132 5.62 -21.12 10.04
N GLN A 133 4.42 -20.65 9.74
CA GLN A 133 3.21 -21.44 9.53
C GLN A 133 2.90 -21.67 8.04
N GLU A 134 3.88 -21.45 7.16
CA GLU A 134 3.85 -21.72 5.72
C GLU A 134 2.84 -20.90 4.90
N PHE A 135 2.24 -19.81 5.46
CA PHE A 135 1.35 -18.92 4.69
C PHE A 135 2.05 -18.27 3.47
N LYS A 136 3.39 -18.12 3.53
CA LYS A 136 4.20 -17.62 2.41
C LYS A 136 4.04 -18.44 1.11
N ASN A 137 3.61 -19.70 1.21
CA ASN A 137 3.40 -20.58 0.06
C ASN A 137 2.07 -20.28 -0.68
N SER A 138 1.15 -19.55 0.00
CA SER A 138 -0.18 -19.25 -0.52
C SER A 138 -0.41 -17.77 -0.82
N ILE A 139 0.33 -16.88 -0.15
CA ILE A 139 0.19 -15.44 -0.33
C ILE A 139 1.52 -14.71 -0.04
N LYS A 140 1.85 -13.69 -0.83
CA LYS A 140 3.04 -12.86 -0.61
C LYS A 140 2.80 -11.91 0.56
N LEU A 141 3.70 -11.92 1.55
CA LEU A 141 3.63 -11.08 2.75
C LEU A 141 4.69 -9.99 2.67
N ASN A 142 4.26 -8.74 2.60
CA ASN A 142 5.13 -7.56 2.49
C ASN A 142 5.18 -6.81 3.83
N LEU A 143 6.27 -6.08 4.05
CA LEU A 143 6.43 -5.17 5.19
C LEU A 143 6.76 -3.76 4.72
N SER A 144 6.29 -2.75 5.44
CA SER A 144 6.70 -1.37 5.17
C SER A 144 8.07 -1.06 5.76
N ILE A 145 8.85 -0.20 5.07
CA ILE A 145 10.11 0.37 5.57
C ILE A 145 10.10 1.90 5.40
N PRO A 146 10.90 2.64 6.18
CA PRO A 146 11.09 4.07 5.97
C PRO A 146 11.69 4.36 4.58
N ASN A 147 11.48 5.57 4.08
CA ASN A 147 12.14 6.07 2.86
C ASN A 147 13.62 6.47 3.08
N LYS A 148 14.07 6.55 4.32
CA LYS A 148 15.48 6.85 4.69
C LYS A 148 15.95 5.85 5.75
N ILE A 149 16.95 5.04 5.40
CA ILE A 149 17.55 4.05 6.30
C ILE A 149 19.01 4.41 6.49
N ARG A 150 19.37 4.85 7.69
CA ARG A 150 20.77 5.20 8.03
C ARG A 150 21.59 4.00 8.48
N ASN A 151 20.93 3.02 9.09
CA ASN A 151 21.58 1.84 9.66
C ASN A 151 20.65 0.63 9.52
N ILE A 152 21.19 -0.44 8.96
CA ILE A 152 20.47 -1.70 8.72
C ILE A 152 19.89 -2.30 10.02
N ASN A 153 20.57 -2.11 11.16
CA ASN A 153 20.09 -2.60 12.46
C ASN A 153 18.70 -2.07 12.84
N THR A 154 18.31 -0.89 12.33
CA THR A 154 16.99 -0.30 12.60
C THR A 154 15.85 -1.11 11.99
N ILE A 155 16.14 -1.86 10.93
CA ILE A 155 15.17 -2.73 10.23
C ILE A 155 15.51 -4.23 10.35
N GLN A 156 16.51 -4.61 11.14
CA GLN A 156 16.98 -5.99 11.25
C GLN A 156 15.83 -6.98 11.52
N ARG A 157 14.94 -6.67 12.48
CA ARG A 157 13.77 -7.51 12.78
C ARG A 157 12.80 -7.68 11.61
N LYS A 158 12.78 -6.72 10.67
CA LYS A 158 11.95 -6.83 9.47
C LYS A 158 12.63 -7.72 8.44
N ILE A 159 13.96 -7.67 8.34
CA ILE A 159 14.77 -8.57 7.50
C ILE A 159 14.64 -10.00 8.02
N ASP A 160 14.79 -10.22 9.32
CA ASP A 160 14.69 -11.54 9.97
C ASP A 160 13.30 -12.18 9.76
N ALA A 161 12.26 -11.37 9.59
CA ALA A 161 10.91 -11.85 9.28
C ALA A 161 10.78 -12.41 7.85
N ARG A 162 11.77 -12.20 6.98
CA ARG A 162 11.83 -12.69 5.60
C ARG A 162 10.55 -12.38 4.79
N PRO A 163 10.14 -11.11 4.67
CA PRO A 163 9.00 -10.75 3.84
C PRO A 163 9.31 -11.05 2.37
N TYR A 164 8.27 -11.15 1.53
CA TYR A 164 8.43 -11.24 0.08
C TYR A 164 9.00 -9.94 -0.49
N ALA A 165 8.49 -8.79 -0.02
CA ALA A 165 8.99 -7.47 -0.41
C ALA A 165 8.92 -6.48 0.74
N PHE A 166 9.77 -5.46 0.66
CA PHE A 166 9.62 -4.23 1.41
C PHE A 166 8.90 -3.17 0.55
N VAL A 167 7.90 -2.52 1.13
CA VAL A 167 7.26 -1.34 0.53
C VAL A 167 7.77 -0.10 1.28
N THR A 168 8.37 0.84 0.56
CA THR A 168 8.89 2.06 1.18
C THR A 168 7.77 3.01 1.57
N GLN A 169 8.01 3.92 2.50
CA GLN A 169 7.27 5.17 2.54
C GLN A 169 7.55 5.96 1.25
N SER A 170 6.73 6.99 0.96
CA SER A 170 6.91 7.77 -0.26
C SER A 170 8.34 8.28 -0.40
N ILE A 171 9.00 7.89 -1.50
CA ILE A 171 10.39 8.26 -1.81
C ILE A 171 10.45 9.75 -2.13
N GLU A 172 11.47 10.42 -1.61
CA GLU A 172 11.72 11.85 -1.81
C GLU A 172 12.82 12.11 -2.85
N SER A 173 13.78 11.18 -2.99
CA SER A 173 14.90 11.29 -3.91
C SER A 173 15.33 9.94 -4.46
N LEU A 174 15.91 9.94 -5.66
CA LEU A 174 16.49 8.72 -6.24
C LEU A 174 17.63 8.19 -5.40
N LYS A 175 18.44 9.06 -4.82
CA LYS A 175 19.55 8.71 -3.93
C LYS A 175 19.09 7.96 -2.67
N ASP A 176 17.96 8.35 -2.08
CA ASP A 176 17.39 7.61 -0.93
C ASP A 176 16.97 6.19 -1.34
N LEU A 177 16.39 6.03 -2.54
CA LEU A 177 16.03 4.73 -3.07
C LEU A 177 17.25 3.85 -3.35
N GLU A 178 18.29 4.39 -3.98
CA GLU A 178 19.56 3.69 -4.24
C GLU A 178 20.17 3.20 -2.92
N ASN A 179 20.25 4.04 -1.90
CA ASN A 179 20.73 3.65 -0.57
C ASN A 179 19.91 2.51 0.05
N ILE A 180 18.58 2.52 -0.12
CA ILE A 180 17.72 1.42 0.33
C ILE A 180 18.05 0.13 -0.43
N MET A 181 18.18 0.22 -1.76
CA MET A 181 18.48 -0.94 -2.60
C MET A 181 19.82 -1.58 -2.23
N ASP A 182 20.87 -0.75 -2.04
CA ASP A 182 22.20 -1.24 -1.65
C ASP A 182 22.18 -1.96 -0.29
N LEU A 183 21.37 -1.48 0.67
CA LEU A 183 21.21 -2.10 1.96
C LEU A 183 20.40 -3.40 1.91
N ILE A 184 19.43 -3.53 1.02
CA ILE A 184 18.47 -4.65 1.00
C ILE A 184 18.87 -5.77 0.05
N ARG A 185 19.54 -5.48 -1.08
CA ARG A 185 19.99 -6.48 -2.07
C ARG A 185 20.67 -7.71 -1.47
N PRO A 186 21.57 -7.59 -0.45
CA PRO A 186 22.24 -8.75 0.13
C PRO A 186 21.29 -9.81 0.74
N PHE A 187 20.06 -9.42 1.07
CA PHE A 187 19.08 -10.31 1.72
C PHE A 187 18.10 -10.95 0.74
N ASN A 188 18.21 -10.66 -0.55
CA ASN A 188 17.30 -11.18 -1.59
C ASN A 188 15.82 -10.90 -1.30
N ILE A 189 15.52 -9.73 -0.73
CA ILE A 189 14.17 -9.22 -0.48
C ILE A 189 13.88 -8.15 -1.53
N LYS A 190 12.74 -8.22 -2.20
CA LYS A 190 12.33 -7.21 -3.17
C LYS A 190 12.03 -5.87 -2.53
N VAL A 191 12.15 -4.79 -3.29
CA VAL A 191 11.79 -3.43 -2.87
C VAL A 191 10.75 -2.87 -3.83
N ILE A 192 9.64 -2.41 -3.26
CA ILE A 192 8.57 -1.70 -3.96
C ILE A 192 8.66 -0.22 -3.56
N ALA A 193 9.07 0.63 -4.50
CA ALA A 193 9.21 2.07 -4.26
C ALA A 193 7.84 2.76 -4.31
N CYS A 194 7.38 3.32 -3.19
CA CYS A 194 6.16 4.11 -3.16
C CYS A 194 6.46 5.55 -3.60
N ILE A 195 5.65 6.08 -4.53
CA ILE A 195 5.80 7.44 -5.05
C ILE A 195 4.44 8.13 -5.05
N MET A 196 4.34 9.26 -4.35
CA MET A 196 3.15 10.12 -4.42
C MET A 196 3.30 11.11 -5.58
N LEU A 197 2.30 11.15 -6.45
CA LEU A 197 2.30 12.06 -7.60
C LEU A 197 2.15 13.52 -7.15
N PRO A 198 3.10 14.41 -7.50
CA PRO A 198 3.05 15.80 -7.12
C PRO A 198 1.89 16.52 -7.82
N SER A 199 1.09 17.24 -7.05
CA SER A 199 0.05 18.11 -7.56
C SER A 199 -0.50 19.01 -6.46
N GLN A 200 -1.10 20.13 -6.84
CA GLN A 200 -1.75 21.02 -5.87
C GLN A 200 -2.85 20.31 -5.05
N LYS A 201 -3.59 19.36 -5.66
CA LYS A 201 -4.62 18.58 -4.95
C LYS A 201 -4.03 17.58 -3.94
N ASN A 202 -2.82 17.09 -4.17
CA ASN A 202 -2.13 16.16 -3.28
C ASN A 202 -1.28 16.85 -2.20
N LYS A 203 -1.06 18.18 -2.31
CA LYS A 203 -0.16 18.95 -1.43
C LYS A 203 -0.47 18.74 0.05
N ARG A 204 -1.75 18.86 0.44
CA ARG A 204 -2.16 18.63 1.83
C ARG A 204 -1.86 17.20 2.31
N SER A 205 -1.99 16.21 1.43
CA SER A 205 -1.67 14.81 1.79
C SER A 205 -0.17 14.61 1.98
N ALA A 206 0.66 15.24 1.14
CA ALA A 206 2.11 15.23 1.28
C ALA A 206 2.56 15.90 2.58
N GLU A 207 2.02 17.08 2.89
CA GLU A 207 2.30 17.80 4.14
C GLU A 207 1.95 16.96 5.39
N LEU A 208 0.81 16.25 5.37
CA LEU A 208 0.37 15.39 6.49
C LEU A 208 1.33 14.21 6.79
N ILE A 209 2.02 13.71 5.77
CA ILE A 209 2.99 12.61 5.92
C ILE A 209 4.44 13.10 5.94
N GLY A 210 4.66 14.42 5.89
CA GLY A 210 5.99 15.04 5.89
C GLY A 210 6.79 14.80 4.60
N LEU A 211 6.14 14.55 3.47
CA LEU A 211 6.77 14.29 2.18
C LEU A 211 7.24 15.58 1.52
N ASN A 212 8.50 15.61 1.12
CA ASN A 212 9.08 16.64 0.26
C ASN A 212 9.36 16.05 -1.14
N TRP A 213 8.62 16.51 -2.14
CA TRP A 213 8.76 16.06 -3.53
C TRP A 213 9.48 17.05 -4.46
N GLN A 214 10.19 18.05 -3.91
CA GLN A 214 10.87 19.10 -4.69
C GLN A 214 11.81 18.54 -5.77
N GLU A 215 12.40 17.38 -5.55
CA GLU A 215 13.33 16.75 -6.51
C GLU A 215 12.62 16.32 -7.80
N TYR A 216 11.34 15.94 -7.73
CA TYR A 216 10.61 15.42 -8.89
C TYR A 216 9.31 16.15 -9.23
N GLU A 217 9.04 17.30 -8.60
CA GLU A 217 7.82 18.06 -8.85
C GLU A 217 7.67 18.50 -10.30
N LYS A 218 8.79 18.85 -10.95
CA LYS A 218 8.81 19.34 -12.34
C LYS A 218 8.78 18.22 -13.37
N GLU A 219 9.42 17.10 -13.09
CA GLU A 219 9.60 15.97 -14.01
C GLU A 219 9.25 14.62 -13.36
N PRO A 220 7.98 14.46 -12.91
CA PRO A 220 7.58 13.27 -12.16
C PRO A 220 7.67 11.98 -12.97
N ILE A 221 7.48 12.02 -14.29
CA ILE A 221 7.53 10.86 -15.17
C ILE A 221 8.94 10.32 -15.28
N GLU A 222 9.93 11.19 -15.47
CA GLU A 222 11.33 10.79 -15.51
C GLU A 222 11.77 10.19 -14.18
N PHE A 223 11.39 10.82 -13.07
CA PHE A 223 11.66 10.29 -11.74
C PHE A 223 11.06 8.88 -11.53
N ILE A 224 9.79 8.66 -11.94
CA ILE A 224 9.15 7.35 -11.84
C ILE A 224 9.87 6.31 -12.69
N ARG A 225 10.32 6.66 -13.90
CA ARG A 225 11.10 5.76 -14.76
C ARG A 225 12.42 5.38 -14.09
N ASN A 226 13.14 6.33 -13.53
CA ASN A 226 14.40 6.10 -12.83
C ASN A 226 14.20 5.23 -11.57
N CYS A 227 13.14 5.49 -10.79
CA CYS A 227 12.77 4.62 -9.68
C CYS A 227 12.43 3.19 -10.14
N GLY A 228 11.75 3.05 -11.29
CA GLY A 228 11.40 1.75 -11.86
C GLY A 228 12.59 0.97 -12.48
N ILE A 229 13.72 1.62 -12.74
CA ILE A 229 14.99 0.98 -13.09
C ILE A 229 15.74 0.53 -11.83
N THR A 230 15.64 1.31 -10.76
CA THR A 230 16.37 1.10 -9.50
C THR A 230 15.70 0.05 -8.62
N ALA A 231 14.37 0.14 -8.40
CA ALA A 231 13.59 -0.78 -7.58
C ALA A 231 13.02 -1.95 -8.39
N ASP A 232 12.54 -3.00 -7.70
CA ASP A 232 11.89 -4.15 -8.35
C ASP A 232 10.50 -3.80 -8.89
N GLU A 233 9.76 -2.94 -8.17
CA GLU A 233 8.42 -2.48 -8.54
C GLU A 233 8.19 -1.05 -8.04
N VAL A 234 7.27 -0.34 -8.67
CA VAL A 234 6.82 0.99 -8.25
C VAL A 234 5.37 0.94 -7.82
N LEU A 235 5.04 1.59 -6.70
CA LEU A 235 3.68 1.80 -6.21
C LEU A 235 3.35 3.28 -6.28
N LEU A 236 2.52 3.67 -7.26
CA LEU A 236 2.09 5.06 -7.41
C LEU A 236 0.85 5.36 -6.57
N THR A 237 0.81 6.53 -5.97
CA THR A 237 -0.36 7.01 -5.24
C THR A 237 -0.70 8.46 -5.60
N SER A 238 -1.98 8.74 -5.78
CA SER A 238 -2.51 10.10 -5.98
C SER A 238 -3.88 10.23 -5.31
N PRO A 239 -3.90 10.40 -3.99
CA PRO A 239 -5.13 10.25 -3.20
C PRO A 239 -6.25 11.22 -3.58
N ASN A 240 -5.91 12.40 -4.12
CA ASN A 240 -6.88 13.47 -4.40
C ASN A 240 -6.92 13.91 -5.88
N HIS A 241 -6.09 13.32 -6.75
CA HIS A 241 -6.00 13.74 -8.15
C HIS A 241 -5.95 12.55 -9.12
N PHE A 242 -7.09 11.85 -9.24
CA PHE A 242 -7.22 10.66 -10.07
C PHE A 242 -6.94 10.90 -11.56
N ALA A 243 -7.38 12.06 -12.12
CA ALA A 243 -7.15 12.39 -13.53
C ALA A 243 -5.65 12.44 -13.85
N LEU A 244 -4.84 13.17 -13.05
CA LEU A 244 -3.38 13.22 -13.20
C LEU A 244 -2.76 11.83 -13.15
N ALA A 245 -3.21 10.99 -12.22
CA ALA A 245 -2.69 9.62 -12.10
C ALA A 245 -2.93 8.83 -13.38
N THR A 246 -4.11 8.97 -13.99
CA THR A 246 -4.45 8.27 -15.22
C THR A 246 -3.62 8.78 -16.42
N GLU A 247 -3.37 10.08 -16.49
CA GLU A 247 -2.51 10.68 -17.52
C GLU A 247 -1.07 10.18 -17.42
N ILE A 248 -0.49 10.23 -16.21
CA ILE A 248 0.88 9.74 -15.96
C ILE A 248 1.00 8.25 -16.26
N LEU A 249 0.04 7.43 -15.82
CA LEU A 249 0.06 6.00 -16.09
C LEU A 249 0.00 5.66 -17.59
N LYS A 250 -0.75 6.44 -18.38
CA LYS A 250 -0.78 6.30 -19.85
C LYS A 250 0.56 6.62 -20.49
N GLU A 251 1.26 7.63 -19.98
CA GLU A 251 2.56 8.05 -20.52
C GLU A 251 3.72 7.12 -20.13
N LEU A 252 3.56 6.37 -19.01
CA LEU A 252 4.54 5.40 -18.53
C LEU A 252 4.45 4.04 -19.25
N ARG A 253 3.36 3.77 -19.97
CA ARG A 253 3.13 2.53 -20.72
C ARG A 253 3.75 2.60 -22.10
#